data_410e97851e5313c36fcf779e4b148750
#
_entry.id   410e97851e5313c36fcf779e4b148750
#
_cell.length_a   1.000
_cell.length_b   1.000
_cell.length_c   1.000
_cell.angle_alpha   90.00
_cell.angle_beta   90.00
_cell.angle_gamma   90.00
#
_symmetry.space_group_name_H-M   'P 1'
#
loop_
_entity.id
_entity.type
_entity.pdbx_description
1 polymer ?
#
loop_
_entity_poly.entity_id
_entity_poly.type
_entity_poly.pdbx_seq_one_letter_code
_entity_poly.pdbx_strand_id
1 'polypeptide(L)'
;MIAGFAIGAGFSVVENIIYLVRFPDYGIGTWLVRGFGTAVMHGATLAILAAIAHELAEREIREAASEFDFHLGWFVPGYLVAVALHMAFNQFPDRPLIAMLGSIVVAPLVLIGIFHFGTREAERWLVAELAEHRAALETLRAGGWPEGPSGQKIAALASRLDPDAAKRVHRYLELQTWLVAEAEETMMEEATGDAEFSKSEVRAAFAELDGLKRALGRSTFAALQAHLPFSRNDQWEVAELRQRLGGR
;
A
#
# COMPACT_ATOMS: atom_id res chain seq x y z
N MET A 1 -4.54 10.29 -6.57
CA MET A 1 -3.96 11.35 -7.42
C MET A 1 -4.89 11.84 -8.52
N ILE A 2 -5.42 11.00 -9.42
CA ILE A 2 -6.33 11.41 -10.51
C ILE A 2 -7.54 12.20 -9.96
N ALA A 3 -8.17 11.71 -8.90
CA ALA A 3 -9.27 12.41 -8.24
C ALA A 3 -8.84 13.78 -7.68
N GLY A 4 -7.66 13.86 -7.05
CA GLY A 4 -7.10 15.14 -6.56
C GLY A 4 -6.89 16.14 -7.70
N PHE A 5 -6.30 15.69 -8.81
CA PHE A 5 -6.15 16.53 -10.00
C PHE A 5 -7.50 17.02 -10.53
N ALA A 6 -8.49 16.15 -10.66
CA ALA A 6 -9.81 16.50 -11.17
C ALA A 6 -10.52 17.53 -10.25
N ILE A 7 -10.42 17.38 -8.94
CA ILE A 7 -10.99 18.31 -7.96
C ILE A 7 -10.31 19.68 -8.08
N GLY A 8 -8.97 19.72 -8.16
CA GLY A 8 -8.22 20.96 -8.32
C GLY A 8 -8.52 21.70 -9.63
N ALA A 9 -8.58 20.95 -10.73
CA ALA A 9 -8.97 21.51 -12.04
C ALA A 9 -10.41 22.03 -12.01
N GLY A 10 -11.33 21.32 -11.34
CA GLY A 10 -12.71 21.76 -11.14
C GLY A 10 -12.81 23.05 -10.32
N PHE A 11 -12.00 23.16 -9.26
CA PHE A 11 -11.90 24.41 -8.48
C PHE A 11 -11.45 25.60 -9.37
N SER A 12 -10.48 25.38 -10.25
CA SER A 12 -10.04 26.40 -11.21
C SER A 12 -11.18 26.91 -12.11
N VAL A 13 -12.11 26.06 -12.52
CA VAL A 13 -13.29 26.47 -13.29
C VAL A 13 -14.14 27.44 -12.49
N VAL A 14 -14.46 27.11 -11.25
CA VAL A 14 -15.26 27.97 -10.37
C VAL A 14 -14.55 29.31 -10.11
N GLU A 15 -13.25 29.27 -9.82
CA GLU A 15 -12.46 30.47 -9.63
C GLU A 15 -12.46 31.37 -10.89
N ASN A 16 -12.29 30.79 -12.08
CA ASN A 16 -12.29 31.51 -13.33
C ASN A 16 -13.65 32.16 -13.67
N ILE A 17 -14.77 31.53 -13.29
CA ILE A 17 -16.09 32.14 -13.40
C ILE A 17 -16.18 33.39 -12.50
N ILE A 18 -15.69 33.32 -11.27
CA ILE A 18 -15.65 34.47 -10.36
C ILE A 18 -14.80 35.60 -10.95
N TYR A 19 -13.62 35.28 -11.51
CA TYR A 19 -12.76 36.28 -12.16
C TYR A 19 -13.38 36.89 -13.41
N LEU A 20 -14.09 36.10 -14.21
CA LEU A 20 -14.78 36.60 -15.42
C LEU A 20 -15.84 37.65 -15.06
N VAL A 21 -16.57 37.42 -13.96
CA VAL A 21 -17.56 38.39 -13.48
C VAL A 21 -16.88 39.63 -12.91
N ARG A 22 -15.75 39.45 -12.21
CA ARG A 22 -15.10 40.54 -11.48
C ARG A 22 -14.16 41.40 -12.34
N PHE A 23 -13.60 40.82 -13.40
CA PHE A 23 -12.60 41.41 -14.28
C PHE A 23 -12.91 41.11 -15.76
N PRO A 24 -14.05 41.58 -16.30
CA PRO A 24 -14.48 41.27 -17.66
C PRO A 24 -13.54 41.77 -18.75
N ASP A 25 -12.75 42.79 -18.47
CA ASP A 25 -11.85 43.47 -19.41
C ASP A 25 -10.50 42.77 -19.61
N TYR A 26 -10.27 41.65 -18.97
CA TYR A 26 -9.02 40.89 -19.15
C TYR A 26 -8.88 40.41 -20.61
N GLY A 27 -7.69 40.65 -21.19
CA GLY A 27 -7.37 40.20 -22.53
C GLY A 27 -7.31 38.67 -22.68
N ILE A 28 -7.45 38.22 -23.93
CA ILE A 28 -7.48 36.79 -24.26
C ILE A 28 -6.23 36.02 -23.74
N GLY A 29 -5.05 36.65 -23.74
CA GLY A 29 -3.83 36.06 -23.22
C GLY A 29 -3.92 35.74 -21.71
N THR A 30 -4.51 36.62 -20.92
CA THR A 30 -4.78 36.38 -19.49
C THR A 30 -5.74 35.22 -19.30
N TRP A 31 -6.79 35.13 -20.12
CA TRP A 31 -7.77 34.03 -20.06
C TRP A 31 -7.17 32.69 -20.46
N LEU A 32 -6.26 32.64 -21.43
CA LEU A 32 -5.55 31.42 -21.78
C LEU A 32 -4.68 30.90 -20.61
N VAL A 33 -3.93 31.82 -19.96
CA VAL A 33 -3.10 31.43 -18.81
C VAL A 33 -3.97 31.05 -17.62
N ARG A 34 -5.02 31.79 -17.34
CA ARG A 34 -5.95 31.48 -16.25
C ARG A 34 -6.72 30.17 -16.51
N GLY A 35 -7.24 29.98 -17.73
CA GLY A 35 -8.00 28.78 -18.07
C GLY A 35 -7.15 27.51 -18.00
N PHE A 36 -5.99 27.54 -18.64
CA PHE A 36 -5.12 26.37 -18.70
C PHE A 36 -4.10 26.32 -17.54
N GLY A 37 -3.38 27.43 -17.31
CA GLY A 37 -2.30 27.48 -16.32
C GLY A 37 -2.80 27.27 -14.90
N THR A 38 -3.89 27.95 -14.51
CA THR A 38 -4.46 27.76 -13.16
C THR A 38 -5.12 26.41 -13.00
N ALA A 39 -5.72 25.83 -14.06
CA ALA A 39 -6.28 24.49 -14.01
C ALA A 39 -5.17 23.43 -13.77
N VAL A 40 -4.05 23.55 -14.49
CA VAL A 40 -2.90 22.66 -14.28
C VAL A 40 -2.30 22.85 -12.89
N MET A 41 -2.13 24.09 -12.45
CA MET A 41 -1.55 24.39 -11.12
C MET A 41 -2.43 23.84 -9.99
N HIS A 42 -3.73 24.15 -9.98
CA HIS A 42 -4.63 23.64 -8.94
C HIS A 42 -4.79 22.12 -9.01
N GLY A 43 -4.90 21.55 -10.20
CA GLY A 43 -4.94 20.10 -10.40
C GLY A 43 -3.69 19.42 -9.86
N ALA A 44 -2.51 19.94 -10.23
CA ALA A 44 -1.24 19.40 -9.80
C ALA A 44 -1.00 19.52 -8.28
N THR A 45 -1.32 20.67 -7.68
CA THR A 45 -1.15 20.85 -6.23
C THR A 45 -2.04 19.92 -5.41
N LEU A 46 -3.29 19.69 -5.83
CA LEU A 46 -4.17 18.73 -5.17
C LEU A 46 -3.79 17.27 -5.48
N ALA A 47 -3.23 16.97 -6.66
CA ALA A 47 -2.68 15.66 -6.95
C ALA A 47 -1.46 15.34 -6.06
N ILE A 48 -0.58 16.31 -5.84
CA ILE A 48 0.57 16.20 -4.93
C ILE A 48 0.11 16.01 -3.48
N LEU A 49 -0.85 16.80 -3.02
CA LEU A 49 -1.45 16.65 -1.70
C LEU A 49 -1.99 15.23 -1.50
N ALA A 50 -2.78 14.74 -2.46
CA ALA A 50 -3.36 13.41 -2.40
C ALA A 50 -2.29 12.29 -2.47
N ALA A 51 -1.20 12.49 -3.22
CA ALA A 51 -0.10 11.55 -3.29
C ALA A 51 0.65 11.44 -1.96
N ILE A 52 0.98 12.56 -1.34
CA ILE A 52 1.67 12.59 -0.04
C ILE A 52 0.79 11.99 1.05
N ALA A 53 -0.49 12.36 1.09
CA ALA A 53 -1.43 11.82 2.08
C ALA A 53 -1.62 10.31 1.94
N HIS A 54 -1.68 9.80 0.72
CA HIS A 54 -1.77 8.37 0.45
C HIS A 54 -0.53 7.63 0.92
N GLU A 55 0.66 8.13 0.57
CA GLU A 55 1.93 7.51 0.98
C GLU A 55 2.08 7.44 2.51
N LEU A 56 1.71 8.52 3.22
CA LEU A 56 1.75 8.54 4.68
C LEU A 56 0.73 7.58 5.32
N ALA A 57 -0.48 7.51 4.74
CA ALA A 57 -1.51 6.58 5.20
C ALA A 57 -1.07 5.12 5.01
N GLU A 58 -0.53 4.78 3.84
CA GLU A 58 -0.04 3.43 3.55
C GLU A 58 1.13 3.03 4.45
N ARG A 59 2.05 3.96 4.68
CA ARG A 59 3.17 3.73 5.59
C ARG A 59 2.69 3.40 7.01
N GLU A 60 1.76 4.18 7.55
CA GLU A 60 1.22 3.95 8.89
C GLU A 60 0.46 2.62 8.98
N ILE A 61 -0.32 2.26 7.95
CA ILE A 61 -1.03 0.98 7.89
C ILE A 61 -0.04 -0.19 7.91
N ARG A 62 1.06 -0.09 7.15
CA ARG A 62 2.11 -1.11 7.13
C ARG A 62 2.82 -1.23 8.49
N GLU A 63 3.23 -0.10 9.07
CA GLU A 63 3.98 -0.06 10.35
C GLU A 63 3.13 -0.55 11.54
N ALA A 64 1.84 -0.23 11.57
CA ALA A 64 0.99 -0.50 12.72
C ALA A 64 0.36 -1.91 12.74
N ALA A 65 0.38 -2.66 11.62
CA ALA A 65 -0.37 -3.92 11.43
C ALA A 65 -1.83 -3.82 11.95
N SER A 66 -2.38 -2.59 11.99
CA SER A 66 -3.65 -2.25 12.62
C SER A 66 -4.77 -2.07 11.61
N GLU A 67 -6.00 -2.06 12.08
CA GLU A 67 -7.13 -1.65 11.27
C GLU A 67 -6.93 -0.19 10.79
N PHE A 68 -7.34 0.10 9.55
CA PHE A 68 -7.32 1.44 8.98
C PHE A 68 -8.10 2.41 9.89
N ASP A 69 -7.39 3.34 10.49
CA ASP A 69 -7.97 4.45 11.27
C ASP A 69 -7.63 5.77 10.56
N PHE A 70 -8.66 6.38 9.97
CA PHE A 70 -8.52 7.61 9.22
C PHE A 70 -8.22 8.79 10.15
N HIS A 71 -7.13 9.52 9.89
CA HIS A 71 -6.88 10.79 10.55
C HIS A 71 -6.38 11.90 9.61
N LEU A 72 -6.75 13.14 9.94
CA LEU A 72 -6.45 14.30 9.11
C LEU A 72 -4.95 14.68 9.06
N GLY A 73 -4.15 14.15 9.97
CA GLY A 73 -2.71 14.39 10.04
C GLY A 73 -1.95 14.06 8.76
N TRP A 74 -2.40 13.03 8.03
CA TRP A 74 -1.78 12.64 6.76
C TRP A 74 -1.83 13.72 5.68
N PHE A 75 -2.83 14.60 5.74
CA PHE A 75 -3.00 15.66 4.75
C PHE A 75 -2.13 16.88 5.02
N VAL A 76 -1.65 17.08 6.25
CA VAL A 76 -0.92 18.30 6.65
C VAL A 76 0.35 18.53 5.84
N PRO A 77 1.27 17.55 5.66
CA PRO A 77 2.47 17.78 4.87
C PRO A 77 2.16 18.09 3.40
N GLY A 78 1.23 17.34 2.79
CA GLY A 78 0.79 17.58 1.42
C GLY A 78 0.12 18.95 1.24
N TYR A 79 -0.66 19.40 2.22
CA TYR A 79 -1.27 20.72 2.23
C TYR A 79 -0.22 21.83 2.25
N LEU A 80 0.81 21.72 3.09
CA LEU A 80 1.89 22.71 3.16
C LEU A 80 2.64 22.80 1.81
N VAL A 81 2.93 21.69 1.17
CA VAL A 81 3.55 21.66 -0.16
C VAL A 81 2.62 22.30 -1.21
N ALA A 82 1.33 21.96 -1.20
CA ALA A 82 0.35 22.52 -2.12
C ALA A 82 0.24 24.06 -1.96
N VAL A 83 0.19 24.56 -0.72
CA VAL A 83 0.17 26.00 -0.43
C VAL A 83 1.45 26.67 -0.92
N ALA A 84 2.62 26.09 -0.66
CA ALA A 84 3.90 26.65 -1.10
C ALA A 84 3.98 26.77 -2.64
N LEU A 85 3.56 25.73 -3.37
CA LEU A 85 3.52 25.73 -4.84
C LEU A 85 2.50 26.74 -5.38
N HIS A 86 1.33 26.82 -4.76
CA HIS A 86 0.30 27.79 -5.13
C HIS A 86 0.79 29.23 -4.89
N MET A 87 1.41 29.51 -3.75
CA MET A 87 2.01 30.81 -3.45
C MET A 87 3.12 31.17 -4.44
N ALA A 88 3.99 30.21 -4.76
CA ALA A 88 5.06 30.41 -5.74
C ALA A 88 4.50 30.77 -7.12
N PHE A 89 3.43 30.10 -7.57
CA PHE A 89 2.74 30.46 -8.82
C PHE A 89 2.26 31.92 -8.81
N ASN A 90 1.68 32.37 -7.70
CA ASN A 90 1.13 33.71 -7.57
C ASN A 90 2.18 34.82 -7.40
N GLN A 91 3.48 34.49 -7.19
CA GLN A 91 4.56 35.49 -7.11
C GLN A 91 4.92 36.15 -8.45
N PHE A 92 4.40 35.62 -9.57
CA PHE A 92 4.74 36.11 -10.91
C PHE A 92 3.53 36.69 -11.66
N PRO A 93 2.80 37.67 -11.08
CA PRO A 93 1.61 38.23 -11.70
C PRO A 93 1.91 38.94 -13.04
N ASP A 94 3.08 39.52 -13.16
CA ASP A 94 3.54 40.23 -14.37
C ASP A 94 4.13 39.32 -15.43
N ARG A 95 4.35 38.01 -15.08
CA ARG A 95 4.93 37.00 -15.97
C ARG A 95 4.16 35.67 -15.90
N PRO A 96 2.86 35.69 -16.18
CA PRO A 96 1.99 34.52 -15.96
C PRO A 96 2.37 33.31 -16.81
N LEU A 97 2.96 33.50 -17.98
CA LEU A 97 3.48 32.41 -18.80
C LEU A 97 4.64 31.67 -18.16
N ILE A 98 5.53 32.40 -17.45
CA ILE A 98 6.66 31.77 -16.72
C ILE A 98 6.12 30.94 -15.57
N ALA A 99 5.15 31.46 -14.81
CA ALA A 99 4.51 30.72 -13.72
C ALA A 99 3.82 29.45 -14.23
N MET A 100 3.10 29.56 -15.37
CA MET A 100 2.44 28.41 -16.00
C MET A 100 3.45 27.34 -16.44
N LEU A 101 4.49 27.72 -17.19
CA LEU A 101 5.53 26.80 -17.66
C LEU A 101 6.30 26.18 -16.48
N GLY A 102 6.59 26.98 -15.45
CA GLY A 102 7.19 26.49 -14.21
C GLY A 102 6.35 25.42 -13.55
N SER A 103 5.03 25.62 -13.43
CA SER A 103 4.12 24.62 -12.88
C SER A 103 4.07 23.32 -13.68
N ILE A 104 4.05 23.42 -15.01
CA ILE A 104 4.05 22.27 -15.93
C ILE A 104 5.33 21.42 -15.76
N VAL A 105 6.46 22.04 -15.43
CA VAL A 105 7.73 21.35 -15.24
C VAL A 105 7.88 20.86 -13.79
N VAL A 106 7.63 21.72 -12.80
CA VAL A 106 7.88 21.42 -11.38
C VAL A 106 6.92 20.36 -10.85
N ALA A 107 5.63 20.42 -11.19
CA ALA A 107 4.65 19.51 -10.64
C ALA A 107 4.91 18.03 -11.02
N PRO A 108 5.20 17.66 -12.27
CA PRO A 108 5.59 16.29 -12.60
C PRO A 108 6.87 15.85 -11.91
N LEU A 109 7.88 16.73 -11.78
CA LEU A 109 9.12 16.39 -11.07
C LEU A 109 8.88 16.08 -9.58
N VAL A 110 8.02 16.85 -8.92
CA VAL A 110 7.62 16.59 -7.54
C VAL A 110 6.87 15.26 -7.43
N LEU A 111 5.92 14.99 -8.34
CA LEU A 111 5.19 13.73 -8.37
C LEU A 111 6.12 12.52 -8.61
N ILE A 112 7.03 12.62 -9.58
CA ILE A 112 8.05 11.59 -9.85
C ILE A 112 8.90 11.35 -8.59
N GLY A 113 9.30 12.42 -7.90
CA GLY A 113 10.02 12.33 -6.64
C GLY A 113 9.24 11.56 -5.58
N ILE A 114 7.97 11.90 -5.36
CA ILE A 114 7.11 11.22 -4.38
C ILE A 114 6.99 9.72 -4.72
N PHE A 115 6.72 9.39 -5.99
CA PHE A 115 6.65 8.00 -6.43
C PHE A 115 7.96 7.24 -6.24
N HIS A 116 9.07 7.86 -6.62
CA HIS A 116 10.37 7.21 -6.51
C HIS A 116 10.77 6.91 -5.07
N PHE A 117 10.42 7.82 -4.13
CA PHE A 117 10.63 7.57 -2.71
C PHE A 117 9.66 6.51 -2.17
N GLY A 118 8.38 6.56 -2.54
CA GLY A 118 7.38 5.58 -2.11
C GLY A 118 7.69 4.16 -2.60
N THR A 119 8.07 4.00 -3.86
CA THR A 119 8.44 2.67 -4.39
C THR A 119 9.67 2.09 -3.70
N ARG A 120 10.71 2.89 -3.46
CA ARG A 120 11.90 2.41 -2.73
C ARG A 120 11.61 2.02 -1.28
N GLU A 121 10.74 2.74 -0.63
CA GLU A 121 10.33 2.42 0.74
C GLU A 121 9.49 1.12 0.75
N ALA A 122 8.57 0.97 -0.20
CA ALA A 122 7.78 -0.26 -0.34
C ALA A 122 8.66 -1.49 -0.63
N GLU A 123 9.65 -1.37 -1.51
CA GLU A 123 10.62 -2.44 -1.79
C GLU A 123 11.40 -2.84 -0.54
N ARG A 124 11.87 -1.88 0.25
CA ARG A 124 12.60 -2.18 1.51
C ARG A 124 11.71 -2.90 2.53
N TRP A 125 10.47 -2.47 2.63
CA TRP A 125 9.49 -3.09 3.50
C TRP A 125 9.23 -4.53 3.10
N LEU A 126 8.97 -4.78 1.82
CA LEU A 126 8.71 -6.11 1.30
C LEU A 126 9.90 -7.07 1.53
N VAL A 127 11.13 -6.59 1.31
CA VAL A 127 12.34 -7.37 1.60
C VAL A 127 12.46 -7.70 3.10
N ALA A 128 12.13 -6.75 3.98
CA ALA A 128 12.19 -6.96 5.42
C ALA A 128 11.10 -7.94 5.90
N GLU A 129 9.89 -7.83 5.39
CA GLU A 129 8.75 -8.70 5.69
C GLU A 129 9.02 -10.15 5.26
N LEU A 130 9.50 -10.33 4.01
CA LEU A 130 9.94 -11.64 3.52
C LEU A 130 11.05 -12.25 4.39
N ALA A 131 12.02 -11.44 4.83
CA ALA A 131 13.09 -11.92 5.72
C ALA A 131 12.53 -12.36 7.09
N GLU A 132 11.55 -11.66 7.65
CA GLU A 132 10.86 -12.04 8.89
C GLU A 132 10.10 -13.35 8.73
N HIS A 133 9.32 -13.51 7.65
CA HIS A 133 8.60 -14.75 7.37
C HIS A 133 9.54 -15.94 7.15
N ARG A 134 10.67 -15.74 6.47
CA ARG A 134 11.70 -16.79 6.31
C ARG A 134 12.33 -17.18 7.66
N ALA A 135 12.65 -16.23 8.53
CA ALA A 135 13.19 -16.51 9.86
C ALA A 135 12.18 -17.26 10.75
N ALA A 136 10.90 -16.87 10.68
CA ALA A 136 9.82 -17.58 11.36
C ALA A 136 9.67 -19.02 10.83
N LEU A 137 9.78 -19.21 9.52
CA LEU A 137 9.74 -20.53 8.90
C LEU A 137 10.91 -21.43 9.33
N GLU A 138 12.12 -20.89 9.40
CA GLU A 138 13.29 -21.62 9.91
C GLU A 138 13.08 -22.06 11.36
N THR A 139 12.54 -21.18 12.21
CA THR A 139 12.22 -21.48 13.62
C THR A 139 11.19 -22.62 13.69
N LEU A 140 10.13 -22.57 12.87
CA LEU A 140 9.13 -23.63 12.83
C LEU A 140 9.71 -24.95 12.34
N ARG A 141 10.54 -24.95 11.30
CA ARG A 141 11.21 -26.17 10.81
C ARG A 141 12.15 -26.80 11.81
N ALA A 142 12.74 -25.98 12.69
CA ALA A 142 13.52 -26.45 13.83
C ALA A 142 12.66 -26.98 15.00
N GLY A 143 11.33 -26.98 14.87
CA GLY A 143 10.40 -27.43 15.92
C GLY A 143 10.07 -26.38 16.97
N GLY A 144 10.53 -25.15 16.80
CA GLY A 144 10.21 -23.99 17.65
C GLY A 144 8.88 -23.34 17.31
N TRP A 145 8.56 -22.26 18.02
CA TRP A 145 7.42 -21.40 17.75
C TRP A 145 7.93 -20.00 17.37
N PRO A 146 7.24 -19.27 16.51
CA PRO A 146 7.62 -17.90 16.13
C PRO A 146 7.76 -17.01 17.36
N GLU A 147 8.66 -16.05 17.30
CA GLU A 147 8.85 -15.06 18.35
C GLU A 147 7.65 -14.10 18.44
N GLY A 148 7.55 -13.41 19.57
CA GLY A 148 6.53 -12.40 19.80
C GLY A 148 5.22 -12.91 20.43
N PRO A 149 4.23 -12.00 20.60
CA PRO A 149 3.00 -12.29 21.33
C PRO A 149 2.12 -13.34 20.66
N SER A 150 2.05 -13.34 19.32
CA SER A 150 1.25 -14.29 18.55
C SER A 150 1.80 -15.71 18.67
N GLY A 151 3.12 -15.89 18.48
CA GLY A 151 3.77 -17.19 18.65
C GLY A 151 3.61 -17.76 20.06
N GLN A 152 3.73 -16.94 21.09
CA GLN A 152 3.51 -17.33 22.48
C GLN A 152 2.06 -17.81 22.72
N LYS A 153 1.05 -17.11 22.17
CA LYS A 153 -0.35 -17.50 22.27
C LYS A 153 -0.64 -18.81 21.55
N ILE A 154 -0.05 -19.02 20.37
CA ILE A 154 -0.19 -20.26 19.60
C ILE A 154 0.49 -21.41 20.34
N ALA A 155 1.69 -21.22 20.87
CA ALA A 155 2.38 -22.21 21.70
C ALA A 155 1.56 -22.59 22.95
N ALA A 156 0.98 -21.59 23.61
CA ALA A 156 0.09 -21.81 24.76
C ALA A 156 -1.22 -22.53 24.37
N LEU A 157 -1.76 -22.28 23.18
CA LEU A 157 -2.88 -23.04 22.64
C LEU A 157 -2.47 -24.49 22.39
N ALA A 158 -1.35 -24.71 21.70
CA ALA A 158 -0.86 -26.04 21.36
C ALA A 158 -0.56 -26.89 22.60
N SER A 159 -0.03 -26.30 23.68
CA SER A 159 0.24 -26.99 24.94
C SER A 159 -0.99 -27.53 25.66
N ARG A 160 -2.20 -27.06 25.29
CA ARG A 160 -3.49 -27.50 25.86
C ARG A 160 -4.18 -28.56 25.01
N LEU A 161 -3.64 -28.87 23.85
CA LEU A 161 -4.16 -29.87 22.93
C LEU A 161 -3.49 -31.22 23.18
N ASP A 162 -4.11 -32.29 22.63
CA ASP A 162 -3.42 -33.58 22.54
C ASP A 162 -2.18 -33.48 21.64
N PRO A 163 -1.17 -34.36 21.80
CA PRO A 163 0.08 -34.27 21.05
C PRO A 163 -0.07 -34.27 19.53
N ASP A 164 -1.10 -34.97 19.01
CA ASP A 164 -1.32 -35.03 17.56
C ASP A 164 -2.01 -33.77 17.03
N ALA A 165 -2.93 -33.19 17.81
CA ALA A 165 -3.51 -31.89 17.47
C ALA A 165 -2.46 -30.78 17.57
N ALA A 166 -1.57 -30.80 18.57
CA ALA A 166 -0.46 -29.86 18.69
C ALA A 166 0.48 -29.93 17.49
N LYS A 167 0.84 -31.14 17.02
CA LYS A 167 1.63 -31.34 15.78
C LYS A 167 0.91 -30.79 14.56
N ARG A 168 -0.42 -31.00 14.46
CA ARG A 168 -1.20 -30.43 13.35
C ARG A 168 -1.24 -28.91 13.36
N VAL A 169 -1.33 -28.27 14.54
CA VAL A 169 -1.25 -26.81 14.69
C VAL A 169 0.12 -26.31 14.21
N HIS A 170 1.19 -26.95 14.67
CA HIS A 170 2.55 -26.58 14.27
C HIS A 170 2.76 -26.72 12.75
N ARG A 171 2.34 -27.85 12.16
CA ARG A 171 2.46 -28.08 10.74
C ARG A 171 1.59 -27.13 9.91
N TYR A 172 0.40 -26.79 10.41
CA TYR A 172 -0.46 -25.77 9.77
C TYR A 172 0.25 -24.42 9.72
N LEU A 173 0.83 -23.99 10.84
CA LEU A 173 1.55 -22.71 10.90
C LEU A 173 2.78 -22.69 9.99
N GLU A 174 3.56 -23.78 9.99
CA GLU A 174 4.72 -23.94 9.11
C GLU A 174 4.33 -23.81 7.62
N LEU A 175 3.30 -24.52 7.18
CA LEU A 175 2.82 -24.46 5.79
C LEU A 175 2.24 -23.09 5.44
N GLN A 176 1.49 -22.48 6.35
CA GLN A 176 0.93 -21.15 6.12
C GLN A 176 2.03 -20.10 6.00
N THR A 177 3.04 -20.14 6.88
CA THR A 177 4.20 -19.23 6.82
C THR A 177 5.00 -19.45 5.53
N TRP A 178 5.18 -20.68 5.12
CA TRP A 178 5.83 -20.98 3.84
C TRP A 178 5.05 -20.44 2.64
N LEU A 179 3.71 -20.60 2.63
CA LEU A 179 2.86 -20.08 1.56
C LEU A 179 2.86 -18.56 1.49
N VAL A 180 2.96 -17.87 2.63
CA VAL A 180 3.11 -16.41 2.69
C VAL A 180 4.44 -16.00 2.06
N ALA A 181 5.55 -16.59 2.52
CA ALA A 181 6.87 -16.29 1.96
C ALA A 181 6.98 -16.57 0.45
N GLU A 182 6.35 -17.65 -0.03
CA GLU A 182 6.31 -18.01 -1.45
C GLU A 182 5.47 -17.01 -2.26
N ALA A 183 4.36 -16.52 -1.69
CA ALA A 183 3.52 -15.51 -2.34
C ALA A 183 4.26 -14.17 -2.47
N GLU A 184 4.90 -13.71 -1.39
CA GLU A 184 5.73 -12.50 -1.39
C GLU A 184 6.88 -12.60 -2.41
N GLU A 185 7.62 -13.72 -2.42
CA GLU A 185 8.72 -13.97 -3.35
C GLU A 185 8.23 -13.96 -4.80
N THR A 186 7.12 -14.65 -5.09
CA THR A 186 6.51 -14.67 -6.43
C THR A 186 6.13 -13.27 -6.90
N MET A 187 5.57 -12.43 -6.02
CA MET A 187 5.20 -11.05 -6.37
C MET A 187 6.43 -10.17 -6.59
N MET A 188 7.49 -10.35 -5.81
CA MET A 188 8.76 -9.65 -6.01
C MET A 188 9.43 -10.02 -7.33
N GLU A 189 9.46 -11.32 -7.67
CA GLU A 189 10.06 -11.82 -8.91
C GLU A 189 9.28 -11.39 -10.15
N GLU A 190 7.93 -11.33 -10.07
CA GLU A 190 7.11 -10.79 -11.16
C GLU A 190 7.42 -9.32 -11.45
N ALA A 191 7.70 -8.52 -10.43
CA ALA A 191 8.12 -7.13 -10.61
C ALA A 191 9.45 -7.01 -11.35
N THR A 192 10.31 -8.05 -11.28
CA THR A 192 11.61 -8.13 -11.99
C THR A 192 11.55 -8.94 -13.29
N GLY A 193 10.47 -9.68 -13.55
CA GLY A 193 10.27 -10.47 -14.77
C GLY A 193 10.80 -11.91 -14.71
N ASP A 194 11.25 -12.39 -13.56
CA ASP A 194 11.95 -13.67 -13.36
C ASP A 194 11.10 -14.74 -12.62
N ALA A 195 9.78 -14.55 -12.50
CA ALA A 195 8.91 -15.40 -11.67
C ALA A 195 8.84 -16.87 -12.17
N GLU A 196 9.53 -17.77 -11.49
CA GLU A 196 9.46 -19.21 -11.70
C GLU A 196 9.18 -19.90 -10.34
N PHE A 197 7.91 -20.16 -10.01
CA PHE A 197 7.56 -20.93 -8.80
C PHE A 197 7.08 -22.34 -9.12
N SER A 198 7.35 -23.30 -8.22
CA SER A 198 6.92 -24.68 -8.38
C SER A 198 5.42 -24.86 -8.15
N LYS A 199 4.61 -24.73 -9.22
CA LYS A 199 3.15 -24.87 -9.17
C LYS A 199 2.69 -26.19 -8.53
N SER A 200 3.48 -27.27 -8.64
CA SER A 200 3.16 -28.57 -8.06
C SER A 200 3.33 -28.57 -6.54
N GLU A 201 4.39 -27.96 -6.02
CA GLU A 201 4.66 -27.90 -4.59
C GLU A 201 3.65 -26.97 -3.88
N VAL A 202 3.40 -25.79 -4.44
CA VAL A 202 2.41 -24.87 -3.90
C VAL A 202 1.00 -25.49 -3.88
N ARG A 203 0.61 -26.23 -4.95
CA ARG A 203 -0.67 -26.94 -4.97
C ARG A 203 -0.76 -28.02 -3.92
N ALA A 204 0.32 -28.79 -3.71
CA ALA A 204 0.39 -29.82 -2.68
C ALA A 204 0.28 -29.21 -1.28
N ALA A 205 0.96 -28.08 -1.03
CA ALA A 205 0.89 -27.36 0.24
C ALA A 205 -0.52 -26.85 0.55
N PHE A 206 -1.23 -26.28 -0.42
CA PHE A 206 -2.62 -25.88 -0.22
C PHE A 206 -3.54 -27.08 0.09
N ALA A 207 -3.35 -28.21 -0.59
CA ALA A 207 -4.13 -29.41 -0.32
C ALA A 207 -3.87 -29.97 1.09
N GLU A 208 -2.62 -29.96 1.55
CA GLU A 208 -2.23 -30.34 2.90
C GLU A 208 -2.82 -29.37 3.93
N LEU A 209 -2.72 -28.05 3.70
CA LEU A 209 -3.27 -27.02 4.56
C LEU A 209 -4.78 -27.17 4.77
N ASP A 210 -5.53 -27.42 3.67
CA ASP A 210 -6.97 -27.67 3.74
C ASP A 210 -7.30 -28.99 4.48
N GLY A 211 -6.44 -29.99 4.37
CA GLY A 211 -6.51 -31.22 5.14
C GLY A 211 -6.33 -31.00 6.64
N LEU A 212 -5.29 -30.28 7.02
CA LEU A 212 -4.98 -29.93 8.41
C LEU A 212 -6.10 -29.08 9.04
N LYS A 213 -6.64 -28.10 8.30
CA LYS A 213 -7.77 -27.30 8.75
C LYS A 213 -8.99 -28.14 9.09
N ARG A 214 -9.30 -29.15 8.25
CA ARG A 214 -10.41 -30.09 8.51
C ARG A 214 -10.12 -30.98 9.73
N ALA A 215 -8.89 -31.49 9.84
CA ALA A 215 -8.47 -32.36 10.94
C ALA A 215 -8.42 -31.67 12.31
N LEU A 216 -8.13 -30.37 12.36
CA LEU A 216 -8.12 -29.57 13.60
C LEU A 216 -9.56 -29.32 14.12
N GLY A 217 -10.56 -29.36 13.25
CA GLY A 217 -11.94 -29.06 13.61
C GLY A 217 -12.22 -27.56 13.82
N ARG A 218 -13.49 -27.19 13.80
CA ARG A 218 -13.91 -25.77 13.78
C ARG A 218 -13.46 -24.95 14.98
N SER A 219 -13.57 -25.50 16.20
CA SER A 219 -13.25 -24.79 17.43
C SER A 219 -11.77 -24.53 17.58
N THR A 220 -10.92 -25.54 17.37
CA THR A 220 -9.47 -25.42 17.45
C THR A 220 -8.94 -24.49 16.37
N PHE A 221 -9.47 -24.62 15.14
CA PHE A 221 -9.07 -23.77 14.04
C PHE A 221 -9.46 -22.31 14.28
N ALA A 222 -10.67 -22.01 14.79
CA ALA A 222 -11.07 -20.64 15.11
C ALA A 222 -10.18 -20.03 16.21
N ALA A 223 -9.82 -20.81 17.22
CA ALA A 223 -8.89 -20.36 18.26
C ALA A 223 -7.47 -20.08 17.70
N LEU A 224 -6.99 -20.93 16.78
CA LEU A 224 -5.72 -20.71 16.09
C LEU A 224 -5.76 -19.46 15.22
N GLN A 225 -6.82 -19.32 14.41
CA GLN A 225 -6.99 -18.20 13.47
C GLN A 225 -6.97 -16.83 14.18
N ALA A 226 -7.51 -16.75 15.39
CA ALA A 226 -7.50 -15.52 16.21
C ALA A 226 -6.07 -15.05 16.63
N HIS A 227 -5.07 -15.89 16.45
CA HIS A 227 -3.69 -15.63 16.90
C HIS A 227 -2.65 -15.78 15.77
N LEU A 228 -3.08 -16.06 14.54
CA LEU A 228 -2.14 -16.14 13.41
C LEU A 228 -1.44 -14.79 13.22
N PRO A 229 -0.11 -14.77 13.02
CA PRO A 229 0.67 -13.55 12.88
C PRO A 229 0.67 -13.01 11.44
N PHE A 230 -0.41 -13.20 10.70
CA PHE A 230 -0.48 -12.81 9.30
C PHE A 230 -1.36 -11.59 9.12
N SER A 231 -0.84 -10.60 8.40
CA SER A 231 -1.55 -9.38 8.02
C SER A 231 -2.69 -9.67 7.03
N ARG A 232 -3.51 -8.68 6.74
CA ARG A 232 -4.50 -8.77 5.66
C ARG A 232 -3.84 -8.88 4.29
N ASN A 233 -2.67 -8.26 4.14
CA ASN A 233 -1.90 -8.30 2.90
C ASN A 233 -1.41 -9.72 2.64
N ASP A 234 -0.79 -10.38 3.62
CA ASP A 234 -0.32 -11.77 3.51
C ASP A 234 -1.46 -12.71 3.11
N GLN A 235 -2.63 -12.53 3.73
CA GLN A 235 -3.81 -13.34 3.41
C GLN A 235 -4.30 -13.10 1.98
N TRP A 236 -4.22 -11.86 1.50
CA TRP A 236 -4.57 -11.53 0.12
C TRP A 236 -3.57 -12.10 -0.86
N GLU A 237 -2.28 -11.99 -0.60
CA GLU A 237 -1.20 -12.52 -1.44
C GLU A 237 -1.28 -14.04 -1.58
N VAL A 238 -1.51 -14.74 -0.48
CA VAL A 238 -1.74 -16.20 -0.49
C VAL A 238 -3.01 -16.56 -1.26
N ALA A 239 -4.08 -15.77 -1.15
CA ALA A 239 -5.31 -16.00 -1.92
C ALA A 239 -5.08 -15.78 -3.42
N GLU A 240 -4.33 -14.74 -3.80
CA GLU A 240 -3.93 -14.47 -5.18
C GLU A 240 -3.06 -15.59 -5.75
N LEU A 241 -2.03 -16.04 -4.99
CA LEU A 241 -1.21 -17.19 -5.37
C LEU A 241 -2.06 -18.45 -5.63
N ARG A 242 -3.06 -18.69 -4.76
CA ARG A 242 -4.01 -19.81 -4.94
C ARG A 242 -4.86 -19.66 -6.20
N GLN A 243 -5.32 -18.46 -6.51
CA GLN A 243 -6.11 -18.18 -7.72
C GLN A 243 -5.31 -18.45 -9.00
N ARG A 244 -4.04 -18.05 -9.03
CA ARG A 244 -3.11 -18.28 -10.16
C ARG A 244 -2.84 -19.76 -10.43
N LEU A 245 -2.99 -20.63 -9.45
CA LEU A 245 -2.89 -22.09 -9.62
C LEU A 245 -4.10 -22.72 -10.32
N GLY A 246 -5.11 -21.92 -10.70
CA GLY A 246 -6.32 -22.37 -11.36
C GLY A 246 -7.32 -23.06 -10.42
N GLY A 247 -7.25 -22.78 -9.13
CA GLY A 247 -8.27 -23.15 -8.16
C GLY A 247 -9.45 -22.18 -8.26
N ARG A 248 -10.51 -22.56 -8.98
CA ARG A 248 -11.84 -21.97 -8.86
C ARG A 248 -12.56 -22.52 -7.65
#